data_89e81278fdf8f38e81baf88a83c6b897
#
_entry.id   89e81278fdf8f38e81baf88a83c6b897
#
_cell.length_a   1.000
_cell.length_b   1.000
_cell.length_c   1.000
_cell.angle_alpha   90.00
_cell.angle_beta   90.00
_cell.angle_gamma   90.00
#
_symmetry.space_group_name_H-M   'P 1'
#
loop_
_entity.id
_entity.type
_entity.pdbx_description
1 polymer ?
#
loop_
_entity_poly.entity_id
_entity_poly.type
_entity_poly.pdbx_seq_one_letter_code
_entity_poly.pdbx_strand_id
1 'polypeptide(L)'
;YPALLRKPVNPVLKRERLLTADDDFIDIDFCGEGDQPLVILLHGLTGSSQSVYIKGLQQVLLQQGLRSAALNFRGCSGEYNHSSRCYHSGETGDIDFLYRTLHAREPDTKMAAVGFSLGGNVLLKWLGEQGDDLQLFAATAVSVPLVLSACANKLDSGFSKLYRASLLRELKEYLHL
;
A
#
# COMPACT_ATOMS: atom_id res chain seq x y z
N TYR A 1 -2.67 13.18 -15.06
CA TYR A 1 -1.57 14.16 -15.21
C TYR A 1 -1.24 14.99 -13.96
N PRO A 2 -2.06 15.00 -12.86
CA PRO A 2 -1.69 15.72 -11.64
C PRO A 2 -0.38 15.23 -11.03
N ALA A 3 -0.03 13.96 -11.19
CA ALA A 3 1.20 13.38 -10.63
C ALA A 3 2.48 13.97 -11.26
N LEU A 4 2.44 14.39 -12.53
CA LEU A 4 3.59 14.97 -13.23
C LEU A 4 3.79 16.46 -12.95
N LEU A 5 2.73 17.16 -12.51
CA LEU A 5 2.74 18.60 -12.26
C LEU A 5 2.72 18.95 -10.75
N ARG A 6 2.51 17.98 -9.88
CA ARG A 6 2.50 18.19 -8.44
C ARG A 6 3.94 18.38 -7.94
N LYS A 7 4.16 19.43 -7.18
CA LYS A 7 5.45 19.59 -6.47
C LYS A 7 5.62 18.38 -5.56
N PRO A 8 6.80 17.72 -5.57
CA PRO A 8 7.06 16.61 -4.68
C PRO A 8 6.93 17.08 -3.24
N VAL A 9 6.18 16.35 -2.44
CA VAL A 9 6.05 16.55 -1.01
C VAL A 9 6.92 15.51 -0.35
N ASN A 10 7.73 15.91 0.63
CA ASN A 10 8.61 15.01 1.35
C ASN A 10 8.30 15.10 2.86
N PRO A 11 7.26 14.43 3.34
CA PRO A 11 7.02 14.33 4.78
C PRO A 11 8.20 13.62 5.45
N VAL A 12 8.44 13.91 6.71
CA VAL A 12 9.41 13.18 7.51
C VAL A 12 8.83 11.78 7.77
N LEU A 13 9.54 10.77 7.29
CA LEU A 13 9.13 9.36 7.41
C LEU A 13 10.10 8.62 8.32
N LYS A 14 9.54 7.75 9.16
CA LYS A 14 10.30 6.82 9.99
C LYS A 14 10.03 5.40 9.48
N ARG A 15 11.04 4.75 8.93
CA ARG A 15 10.93 3.36 8.50
C ARG A 15 11.08 2.41 9.67
N GLU A 16 10.21 1.41 9.71
CA GLU A 16 10.32 0.26 10.59
C GLU A 16 10.23 -1.02 9.75
N ARG A 17 11.11 -1.98 10.03
CA ARG A 17 11.07 -3.33 9.45
C ARG A 17 10.43 -4.28 10.44
N LEU A 18 9.40 -4.98 10.00
CA LEU A 18 8.74 -6.03 10.74
C LEU A 18 9.12 -7.39 10.14
N LEU A 19 9.66 -8.28 10.98
CA LEU A 19 9.98 -9.64 10.58
C LEU A 19 8.70 -10.47 10.55
N THR A 20 8.49 -11.18 9.46
CA THR A 20 7.32 -12.04 9.25
C THR A 20 7.63 -13.49 9.62
N ALA A 21 6.59 -14.30 9.89
CA ALA A 21 6.74 -15.68 10.35
C ALA A 21 7.38 -16.63 9.32
N ASP A 22 7.53 -16.19 8.08
CA ASP A 22 8.15 -16.93 6.98
C ASP A 22 9.63 -16.55 6.74
N ASP A 23 10.31 -16.09 7.81
CA ASP A 23 11.72 -15.65 7.82
C ASP A 23 12.03 -14.55 6.80
N ASP A 24 11.04 -13.70 6.54
CA ASP A 24 11.12 -12.57 5.64
C ASP A 24 10.74 -11.26 6.37
N PHE A 25 10.46 -10.18 5.65
CA PHE A 25 10.13 -8.90 6.25
C PHE A 25 9.14 -8.09 5.41
N ILE A 26 8.50 -7.13 6.07
CA ILE A 26 7.81 -6.01 5.44
C ILE A 26 8.34 -4.69 6.01
N ASP A 27 8.48 -3.69 5.18
CA ASP A 27 8.92 -2.35 5.56
C ASP A 27 7.73 -1.39 5.59
N ILE A 28 7.60 -0.66 6.68
CA ILE A 28 6.52 0.30 6.93
C ILE A 28 7.13 1.69 7.07
N ASP A 29 6.62 2.66 6.33
CA ASP A 29 7.02 4.06 6.46
C ASP A 29 5.95 4.85 7.23
N PHE A 30 6.23 5.15 8.48
CA PHE A 30 5.37 5.92 9.37
C PHE A 30 5.52 7.42 9.14
N CYS A 31 4.41 8.15 9.22
CA CYS A 31 4.37 9.60 9.24
C CYS A 31 3.48 10.08 10.39
N GLY A 32 3.99 11.01 11.19
CA GLY A 32 3.34 11.46 12.43
C GLY A 32 3.73 10.63 13.65
N GLU A 33 3.60 11.23 14.82
CA GLU A 33 3.93 10.64 16.13
C GLU A 33 2.79 10.87 17.11
N GLY A 34 2.84 10.21 18.29
CA GLY A 34 1.85 10.35 19.33
C GLY A 34 0.74 9.30 19.25
N ASP A 35 -0.42 9.63 19.80
CA ASP A 35 -1.59 8.76 20.03
C ASP A 35 -2.79 9.04 19.11
N GLN A 36 -2.59 9.91 18.09
CA GLN A 36 -3.64 10.24 17.14
C GLN A 36 -4.05 9.01 16.32
N PRO A 37 -5.28 9.02 15.74
CA PRO A 37 -5.73 7.93 14.87
C PRO A 37 -4.73 7.62 13.76
N LEU A 38 -4.61 6.33 13.41
CA LEU A 38 -3.63 5.81 12.46
C LEU A 38 -4.31 5.35 11.17
N VAL A 39 -3.76 5.75 10.02
CA VAL A 39 -4.25 5.34 8.70
C VAL A 39 -3.23 4.44 8.02
N ILE A 40 -3.59 3.19 7.78
CA ILE A 40 -2.78 2.23 7.00
C ILE A 40 -2.95 2.56 5.51
N LEU A 41 -1.84 2.66 4.78
CA LEU A 41 -1.84 3.00 3.36
C LEU A 41 -1.24 1.85 2.54
N LEU A 42 -1.97 1.43 1.50
CA LEU A 42 -1.57 0.39 0.56
C LEU A 42 -1.39 0.98 -0.83
N HIS A 43 -0.19 0.88 -1.39
CA HIS A 43 0.12 1.40 -2.73
C HIS A 43 -0.39 0.49 -3.86
N GLY A 44 -0.37 0.99 -5.08
CA GLY A 44 -0.72 0.23 -6.28
C GLY A 44 0.45 -0.61 -6.81
N LEU A 45 0.19 -1.30 -7.93
CA LEU A 45 1.19 -2.09 -8.65
C LEU A 45 2.43 -1.24 -8.95
N THR A 46 3.63 -1.79 -8.74
CA THR A 46 4.95 -1.14 -8.90
C THR A 46 5.17 0.12 -8.06
N GLY A 47 4.25 0.43 -7.14
CA GLY A 47 4.39 1.55 -6.22
C GLY A 47 5.23 1.22 -4.99
N SER A 48 5.29 2.20 -4.08
CA SER A 48 5.88 2.09 -2.76
C SER A 48 5.34 3.22 -1.86
N SER A 49 5.76 3.26 -0.60
CA SER A 49 5.57 4.42 0.27
C SER A 49 6.12 5.72 -0.33
N GLN A 50 7.12 5.62 -1.22
CA GLN A 50 7.74 6.76 -1.89
C GLN A 50 6.94 7.28 -3.08
N SER A 51 5.89 6.60 -3.50
CA SER A 51 5.00 7.06 -4.57
C SER A 51 4.41 8.44 -4.23
N VAL A 52 4.37 9.32 -5.23
CA VAL A 52 3.93 10.73 -5.06
C VAL A 52 2.56 10.84 -4.40
N TYR A 53 1.63 9.94 -4.75
CA TYR A 53 0.27 9.94 -4.18
C TYR A 53 0.24 9.43 -2.73
N ILE A 54 1.11 8.47 -2.35
CA ILE A 54 1.23 7.98 -0.96
C ILE A 54 1.83 9.10 -0.09
N LYS A 55 2.98 9.65 -0.47
CA LYS A 55 3.59 10.78 0.28
C LYS A 55 2.66 11.99 0.37
N GLY A 56 1.94 12.27 -0.73
CA GLY A 56 0.96 13.35 -0.74
C GLY A 56 -0.18 13.12 0.26
N LEU A 57 -0.67 11.89 0.36
CA LEU A 57 -1.70 11.53 1.34
C LEU A 57 -1.15 11.57 2.76
N GLN A 58 0.05 11.02 3.02
CA GLN A 58 0.70 11.10 4.32
C GLN A 58 0.84 12.54 4.81
N GLN A 59 1.26 13.44 3.94
CA GLN A 59 1.35 14.88 4.26
C GLN A 59 0.00 15.50 4.60
N VAL A 60 -1.05 15.17 3.85
CA VAL A 60 -2.41 15.68 4.13
C VAL A 60 -2.95 15.12 5.46
N LEU A 61 -2.77 13.83 5.69
CA LEU A 61 -3.18 13.19 6.96
C LEU A 61 -2.48 13.85 8.14
N LEU A 62 -1.16 14.07 8.05
CA LEU A 62 -0.39 14.76 9.08
C LEU A 62 -0.92 16.17 9.37
N GLN A 63 -1.27 16.94 8.31
CA GLN A 63 -1.86 18.27 8.45
C GLN A 63 -3.25 18.24 9.12
N GLN A 64 -3.95 17.12 9.05
CA GLN A 64 -5.23 16.91 9.71
C GLN A 64 -5.10 16.28 11.11
N GLY A 65 -3.88 16.19 11.64
CA GLY A 65 -3.64 15.60 12.96
C GLY A 65 -3.80 14.07 12.98
N LEU A 66 -3.57 13.40 11.86
CA LEU A 66 -3.62 11.94 11.74
C LEU A 66 -2.23 11.39 11.46
N ARG A 67 -1.95 10.22 12.02
CA ARG A 67 -0.74 9.45 11.68
C ARG A 67 -1.02 8.53 10.48
N SER A 68 0.03 8.08 9.83
CA SER A 68 -0.10 7.07 8.78
C SER A 68 1.03 6.06 8.79
N ALA A 69 0.72 4.83 8.37
CA ALA A 69 1.63 3.71 8.21
C ALA A 69 1.51 3.21 6.75
N ALA A 70 2.47 3.57 5.91
CA ALA A 70 2.48 3.13 4.53
C ALA A 70 3.22 1.78 4.42
N LEU A 71 2.48 0.71 4.11
CA LEU A 71 3.03 -0.60 3.82
C LEU A 71 3.76 -0.56 2.48
N ASN A 72 5.02 -1.00 2.46
CA ASN A 72 5.67 -1.39 1.23
C ASN A 72 5.42 -2.87 1.01
N PHE A 73 4.73 -3.24 -0.07
CA PHE A 73 4.60 -4.63 -0.45
C PHE A 73 5.98 -5.26 -0.69
N ARG A 74 6.09 -6.56 -0.54
CA ARG A 74 7.36 -7.30 -0.67
C ARG A 74 8.07 -6.93 -1.96
N GLY A 75 9.38 -6.63 -1.86
CA GLY A 75 10.23 -6.16 -2.94
C GLY A 75 10.04 -4.71 -3.37
N CYS A 76 9.13 -3.95 -2.74
CA CYS A 76 8.84 -2.57 -3.11
C CYS A 76 9.47 -1.52 -2.17
N SER A 77 10.23 -1.94 -1.16
CA SER A 77 10.82 -1.03 -0.16
C SER A 77 12.20 -0.46 -0.57
N GLY A 78 12.76 -0.95 -1.68
CA GLY A 78 14.12 -0.66 -2.14
C GLY A 78 15.14 -1.73 -1.75
N GLU A 79 14.73 -2.75 -0.99
CA GLU A 79 15.48 -3.96 -0.68
C GLU A 79 14.69 -5.19 -1.10
N TYR A 80 15.40 -6.23 -1.54
CA TYR A 80 14.78 -7.50 -1.92
C TYR A 80 14.43 -8.32 -0.69
N ASN A 81 13.27 -8.94 -0.74
CA ASN A 81 12.86 -9.92 0.24
C ASN A 81 13.69 -11.22 0.10
N HIS A 82 13.75 -12.02 1.17
CA HIS A 82 14.51 -13.27 1.19
C HIS A 82 13.81 -14.38 0.42
N SER A 83 12.48 -14.40 0.47
CA SER A 83 11.67 -15.41 -0.20
C SER A 83 11.25 -14.98 -1.61
N SER A 84 10.90 -15.96 -2.45
CA SER A 84 10.31 -15.73 -3.77
C SER A 84 8.83 -15.32 -3.72
N ARG A 85 8.24 -15.14 -2.53
CA ARG A 85 6.85 -14.71 -2.37
C ARG A 85 6.69 -13.28 -2.84
N CYS A 86 5.88 -13.09 -3.89
CA CYS A 86 5.56 -11.79 -4.44
C CYS A 86 4.18 -11.32 -4.00
N TYR A 87 3.99 -10.02 -3.93
CA TYR A 87 2.67 -9.44 -3.72
C TYR A 87 1.80 -9.55 -4.98
N HIS A 88 0.51 -9.71 -4.79
CA HIS A 88 -0.50 -9.68 -5.85
C HIS A 88 -1.85 -9.21 -5.29
N SER A 89 -2.83 -8.96 -6.17
CA SER A 89 -4.14 -8.40 -5.80
C SER A 89 -4.95 -9.23 -4.79
N GLY A 90 -4.59 -10.49 -4.59
CA GLY A 90 -5.24 -11.40 -3.64
C GLY A 90 -4.38 -11.75 -2.44
N GLU A 91 -3.21 -11.14 -2.27
CA GLU A 91 -2.33 -11.39 -1.14
C GLU A 91 -2.73 -10.47 0.04
N THR A 92 -3.27 -11.06 1.12
CA THR A 92 -3.80 -10.34 2.28
C THR A 92 -3.03 -10.59 3.57
N GLY A 93 -2.07 -11.51 3.58
CA GLY A 93 -1.33 -11.89 4.78
C GLY A 93 -0.48 -10.77 5.35
N ASP A 94 0.16 -9.95 4.48
CA ASP A 94 1.03 -8.88 4.94
C ASP A 94 0.24 -7.70 5.56
N ILE A 95 -0.93 -7.36 5.02
CA ILE A 95 -1.79 -6.34 5.63
C ILE A 95 -2.41 -6.84 6.95
N ASP A 96 -2.81 -8.11 7.02
CA ASP A 96 -3.34 -8.69 8.25
C ASP A 96 -2.28 -8.71 9.36
N PHE A 97 -1.07 -9.14 9.03
CA PHE A 97 0.07 -9.13 9.95
C PHE A 97 0.39 -7.71 10.44
N LEU A 98 0.44 -6.72 9.54
CA LEU A 98 0.65 -5.34 9.90
C LEU A 98 -0.44 -4.82 10.85
N TYR A 99 -1.72 -4.99 10.47
CA TYR A 99 -2.84 -4.54 11.27
C TYR A 99 -2.81 -5.15 12.68
N ARG A 100 -2.65 -6.48 12.79
CA ARG A 100 -2.60 -7.17 14.09
C ARG A 100 -1.42 -6.70 14.94
N THR A 101 -0.26 -6.47 14.32
CA THR A 101 0.92 -5.93 14.99
C THR A 101 0.66 -4.54 15.55
N LEU A 102 0.08 -3.65 14.76
CA LEU A 102 -0.24 -2.29 15.19
C LEU A 102 -1.34 -2.26 16.24
N HIS A 103 -2.39 -3.05 16.06
CA HIS A 103 -3.49 -3.15 17.02
C HIS A 103 -3.03 -3.74 18.37
N ALA A 104 -2.14 -4.72 18.35
CA ALA A 104 -1.56 -5.26 19.59
C ALA A 104 -0.69 -4.25 20.35
N ARG A 105 -0.01 -3.34 19.63
CA ARG A 105 0.79 -2.26 20.23
C ARG A 105 -0.07 -1.13 20.78
N GLU A 106 -1.16 -0.83 20.10
CA GLU A 106 -2.01 0.33 20.36
C GLU A 106 -3.51 -0.06 20.27
N PRO A 107 -4.03 -0.86 21.22
CA PRO A 107 -5.38 -1.44 21.13
C PRO A 107 -6.50 -0.39 21.14
N ASP A 108 -6.28 0.76 21.77
CA ASP A 108 -7.25 1.84 21.88
C ASP A 108 -7.17 2.83 20.71
N THR A 109 -6.17 2.72 19.85
CA THR A 109 -6.00 3.63 18.71
C THR A 109 -7.00 3.32 17.62
N LYS A 110 -7.79 4.33 17.21
CA LYS A 110 -8.67 4.22 16.05
C LYS A 110 -7.85 4.06 14.79
N MET A 111 -8.07 2.95 14.06
CA MET A 111 -7.39 2.66 12.82
C MET A 111 -8.33 2.75 11.63
N ALA A 112 -7.81 3.27 10.52
CA ALA A 112 -8.46 3.27 9.22
C ALA A 112 -7.50 2.74 8.15
N ALA A 113 -7.99 2.40 6.97
CA ALA A 113 -7.14 1.93 5.88
C ALA A 113 -7.53 2.57 4.53
N VAL A 114 -6.53 2.86 3.70
CA VAL A 114 -6.71 3.37 2.33
C VAL A 114 -5.87 2.54 1.38
N GLY A 115 -6.50 1.96 0.36
CA GLY A 115 -5.82 1.18 -0.67
C GLY A 115 -6.01 1.77 -2.07
N PHE A 116 -4.94 1.83 -2.84
CA PHE A 116 -4.94 2.36 -4.21
C PHE A 116 -4.75 1.24 -5.22
N SER A 117 -5.59 1.21 -6.27
CA SER A 117 -5.47 0.26 -7.38
C SER A 117 -5.34 -1.19 -6.87
N LEU A 118 -4.24 -1.88 -7.12
CA LEU A 118 -3.93 -3.21 -6.57
C LEU A 118 -4.02 -3.23 -5.03
N GLY A 119 -3.49 -2.23 -4.34
CA GLY A 119 -3.62 -2.12 -2.89
C GLY A 119 -5.08 -1.97 -2.43
N GLY A 120 -5.95 -1.40 -3.28
CA GLY A 120 -7.39 -1.37 -3.06
C GLY A 120 -8.02 -2.76 -3.18
N ASN A 121 -7.57 -3.61 -4.11
CA ASN A 121 -8.01 -5.01 -4.20
C ASN A 121 -7.62 -5.79 -2.96
N VAL A 122 -6.35 -5.67 -2.53
CA VAL A 122 -5.85 -6.29 -1.29
C VAL A 122 -6.71 -5.87 -0.10
N LEU A 123 -6.96 -4.56 0.05
CA LEU A 123 -7.79 -4.04 1.13
C LEU A 123 -9.20 -4.62 1.12
N LEU A 124 -9.90 -4.58 -0.02
CA LEU A 124 -11.27 -5.07 -0.11
C LEU A 124 -11.36 -6.58 0.14
N LYS A 125 -10.41 -7.35 -0.39
CA LYS A 125 -10.34 -8.80 -0.15
C LYS A 125 -10.10 -9.09 1.32
N TRP A 126 -9.13 -8.43 1.94
CA TRP A 126 -8.83 -8.59 3.35
C TRP A 126 -10.05 -8.26 4.24
N LEU A 127 -10.75 -7.15 3.97
CA LEU A 127 -11.99 -6.81 4.67
C LEU A 127 -13.06 -7.89 4.53
N GLY A 128 -13.21 -8.46 3.32
CA GLY A 128 -14.15 -9.54 3.07
C GLY A 128 -13.77 -10.86 3.75
N GLU A 129 -12.49 -11.14 3.94
CA GLU A 129 -11.98 -12.33 4.63
C GLU A 129 -12.12 -12.25 6.15
N GLN A 130 -11.88 -11.08 6.71
CA GLN A 130 -11.88 -10.87 8.16
C GLN A 130 -13.28 -10.56 8.71
N GLY A 131 -14.16 -9.96 7.92
CA GLY A 131 -15.50 -9.61 8.35
C GLY A 131 -15.50 -8.76 9.63
N ASP A 132 -16.26 -9.18 10.62
CA ASP A 132 -16.45 -8.47 11.90
C ASP A 132 -15.25 -8.60 12.86
N ASP A 133 -14.22 -9.38 12.52
CA ASP A 133 -13.03 -9.53 13.36
C ASP A 133 -12.10 -8.30 13.32
N LEU A 134 -12.36 -7.36 12.40
CA LEU A 134 -11.60 -6.12 12.29
C LEU A 134 -12.26 -4.96 13.04
N GLN A 135 -11.45 -4.27 13.84
CA GLN A 135 -11.86 -3.03 14.52
C GLN A 135 -11.39 -1.79 13.74
N LEU A 136 -11.61 -1.78 12.42
CA LEU A 136 -11.35 -0.60 11.60
C LEU A 136 -12.51 0.40 11.70
N PHE A 137 -12.16 1.66 11.98
CA PHE A 137 -13.12 2.76 11.99
C PHE A 137 -13.63 3.11 10.58
N ALA A 138 -12.76 3.03 9.57
CA ALA A 138 -13.11 3.32 8.19
C ALA A 138 -12.14 2.63 7.21
N ALA A 139 -12.62 2.36 6.01
CA ALA A 139 -11.79 1.88 4.91
C ALA A 139 -12.17 2.58 3.59
N THR A 140 -11.19 2.89 2.75
CA THR A 140 -11.39 3.51 1.45
C THR A 140 -10.54 2.81 0.39
N ALA A 141 -11.17 2.38 -0.70
CA ALA A 141 -10.49 1.79 -1.84
C ALA A 141 -10.62 2.72 -3.07
N VAL A 142 -9.49 3.10 -3.65
CA VAL A 142 -9.40 4.11 -4.71
C VAL A 142 -8.97 3.47 -6.02
N SER A 143 -9.75 3.67 -7.09
CA SER A 143 -9.46 3.20 -8.45
C SER A 143 -9.16 1.70 -8.55
N VAL A 144 -9.96 0.89 -7.87
CA VAL A 144 -9.77 -0.56 -7.76
C VAL A 144 -10.10 -1.28 -9.07
N PRO A 145 -9.21 -2.12 -9.61
CA PRO A 145 -9.51 -2.97 -10.76
C PRO A 145 -10.33 -4.20 -10.32
N LEU A 146 -11.65 -4.04 -10.14
CA LEU A 146 -12.54 -5.09 -9.64
C LEU A 146 -12.66 -6.30 -10.58
N VAL A 147 -12.57 -6.07 -11.90
CA VAL A 147 -12.54 -7.12 -12.93
C VAL A 147 -11.19 -7.09 -13.62
N LEU A 148 -10.23 -7.87 -13.10
CA LEU A 148 -8.82 -7.83 -13.54
C LEU A 148 -8.66 -8.12 -15.04
N SER A 149 -9.42 -9.07 -15.60
CA SER A 149 -9.39 -9.41 -17.03
C SER A 149 -9.84 -8.23 -17.90
N ALA A 150 -10.89 -7.52 -17.50
CA ALA A 150 -11.37 -6.34 -18.24
C ALA A 150 -10.32 -5.20 -18.16
N CYS A 151 -9.69 -5.00 -17.02
CA CYS A 151 -8.63 -4.02 -16.85
C CYS A 151 -7.40 -4.36 -17.70
N ALA A 152 -6.96 -5.63 -17.72
CA ALA A 152 -5.87 -6.10 -18.56
C ALA A 152 -6.18 -5.87 -20.06
N ASN A 153 -7.37 -6.27 -20.52
CA ASN A 153 -7.79 -6.05 -21.91
C ASN A 153 -7.83 -4.56 -22.28
N LYS A 154 -8.22 -3.69 -21.33
CA LYS A 154 -8.20 -2.24 -21.54
C LYS A 154 -6.78 -1.70 -21.71
N LEU A 155 -5.82 -2.24 -21.01
CA LEU A 155 -4.41 -1.86 -21.14
C LEU A 155 -3.84 -2.23 -22.54
N ASP A 156 -4.44 -3.18 -23.25
CA ASP A 156 -4.06 -3.58 -24.60
C ASP A 156 -4.66 -2.69 -25.71
N SER A 157 -5.40 -1.64 -25.36
CA SER A 157 -6.10 -0.80 -26.32
C SER A 157 -5.76 0.69 -26.22
N GLY A 158 -5.70 1.39 -27.36
CA GLY A 158 -5.55 2.83 -27.44
C GLY A 158 -4.33 3.38 -26.69
N PHE A 159 -4.49 4.55 -26.07
CA PHE A 159 -3.43 5.22 -25.29
C PHE A 159 -3.02 4.45 -24.02
N SER A 160 -3.84 3.51 -23.55
CA SER A 160 -3.51 2.69 -22.38
C SER A 160 -2.28 1.80 -22.62
N LYS A 161 -1.92 1.53 -23.89
CA LYS A 161 -0.68 0.81 -24.25
C LYS A 161 0.58 1.49 -23.74
N LEU A 162 0.62 2.83 -23.68
CA LEU A 162 1.75 3.57 -23.12
C LEU A 162 1.88 3.32 -21.62
N TYR A 163 0.76 3.32 -20.91
CA TYR A 163 0.73 3.01 -19.48
C TYR A 163 1.14 1.56 -19.22
N ARG A 164 0.63 0.60 -20.03
CA ARG A 164 1.06 -0.80 -19.98
C ARG A 164 2.57 -0.95 -20.17
N ALA A 165 3.13 -0.26 -21.18
CA ALA A 165 4.57 -0.33 -21.43
C ALA A 165 5.40 0.15 -20.23
N SER A 166 4.96 1.22 -19.53
CA SER A 166 5.59 1.68 -18.30
C SER A 166 5.49 0.63 -17.19
N LEU A 167 4.29 0.09 -16.94
CA LEU A 167 4.08 -0.94 -15.93
C LEU A 167 4.92 -2.20 -16.18
N LEU A 168 4.99 -2.66 -17.45
CA LEU A 168 5.78 -3.84 -17.79
C LEU A 168 7.27 -3.59 -17.62
N ARG A 169 7.77 -2.40 -17.93
CA ARG A 169 9.16 -2.03 -17.66
C ARG A 169 9.47 -2.10 -16.17
N GLU A 170 8.66 -1.45 -15.35
CA GLU A 170 8.80 -1.44 -13.90
C GLU A 170 8.71 -2.84 -13.28
N LEU A 171 7.78 -3.69 -13.77
CA LEU A 171 7.69 -5.08 -13.35
C LEU A 171 8.92 -5.92 -13.74
N LYS A 172 9.48 -5.69 -14.95
CA LYS A 172 10.72 -6.36 -15.36
C LYS A 172 11.91 -5.93 -14.50
N GLU A 173 12.03 -4.64 -14.21
CA GLU A 173 13.03 -4.12 -13.29
C GLU A 173 12.90 -4.76 -11.90
N TYR A 174 11.65 -4.88 -11.41
CA TYR A 174 11.35 -5.56 -10.15
C TYR A 174 11.75 -7.05 -10.15
N LEU A 175 11.54 -7.75 -11.25
CA LEU A 175 11.85 -9.18 -11.41
C LEU A 175 13.29 -9.43 -11.92
N HIS A 176 14.08 -8.40 -12.15
CA HIS A 176 15.41 -8.50 -12.77
C HIS A 176 15.44 -9.19 -14.15
N LEU A 177 14.40 -8.97 -14.97
CA LEU A 177 14.27 -9.53 -16.32
C LEU A 177 14.67 -8.54 -17.41
#